data_3bceec067a832699deefcaffc2729cb0
#
_entry.id   3bceec067a832699deefcaffc2729cb0
#
_cell.length_a   1.000
_cell.length_b   1.000
_cell.length_c   1.000
_cell.angle_alpha   90.00
_cell.angle_beta   90.00
_cell.angle_gamma   90.00
#
_symmetry.space_group_name_H-M   'P 1'
#
loop_
_entity.id
_entity.type
_entity.pdbx_description
1 polymer ?
#
loop_
_entity_poly.entity_id
_entity_poly.type
_entity_poly.pdbx_seq_one_letter_code
_entity_poly.pdbx_strand_id
1 'polypeptide(L)'
;MLREIIDLGFDRVELGHGIRISLMPGIQKMYEDGKVRFSSLHNFCPLPVEVLGASPDCYQFSSAYGKERDRAVKQTFQTIDFAERLGAPFIVMHLGEIRMKPVTGSLIKLARKGELLSRKYVREKIRAVEKREAASAAHLDRVKDCLRRIVEYAVSKKVKLGIEGRRGYEEIPSERELPALLDELNSPQVGYWHDFGHIQIKENLALLDHAEWLRQIGPRTFGCHVQDCIWPAQDHQPPFTGDVDLAQLVPLLPKDCAWVWEMSPRKTAEEIRRSVKIWKERFGG
;
A
#
# COMPACT_ATOMS: atom_id res chain seq x y z
N MET A 1 15.14 -9.71 -13.49
CA MET A 1 14.01 -9.26 -12.64
C MET A 1 12.67 -9.87 -13.06
N LEU A 2 11.95 -9.43 -14.12
CA LEU A 2 10.63 -10.00 -14.46
C LEU A 2 10.64 -11.53 -14.66
N ARG A 3 11.64 -12.07 -15.35
CA ARG A 3 11.78 -13.52 -15.54
C ARG A 3 11.96 -14.25 -14.21
N GLU A 4 12.76 -13.72 -13.31
CA GLU A 4 12.99 -14.29 -11.97
C GLU A 4 11.69 -14.42 -11.17
N ILE A 5 10.79 -13.42 -11.27
CA ILE A 5 9.49 -13.48 -10.61
C ILE A 5 8.62 -14.60 -11.20
N ILE A 6 8.60 -14.73 -12.54
CA ILE A 6 7.88 -15.83 -13.20
C ILE A 6 8.47 -17.19 -12.82
N ASP A 7 9.82 -17.29 -12.75
CA ASP A 7 10.51 -18.52 -12.36
C ASP A 7 10.27 -18.91 -10.89
N LEU A 8 9.80 -17.97 -10.05
CA LEU A 8 9.34 -18.23 -8.69
C LEU A 8 7.92 -18.81 -8.63
N GLY A 9 7.21 -18.84 -9.75
CA GLY A 9 5.87 -19.42 -9.85
C GLY A 9 4.71 -18.42 -9.78
N PHE A 10 5.00 -17.12 -9.94
CA PHE A 10 3.97 -16.09 -10.06
C PHE A 10 3.57 -15.90 -11.53
N ASP A 11 2.28 -15.69 -11.78
CA ASP A 11 1.73 -15.51 -13.14
C ASP A 11 1.58 -14.03 -13.51
N ARG A 12 1.63 -13.12 -12.53
CA ARG A 12 1.51 -11.68 -12.68
C ARG A 12 2.54 -10.95 -11.83
N VAL A 13 2.80 -9.70 -12.20
CA VAL A 13 3.77 -8.84 -11.52
C VAL A 13 3.14 -7.49 -11.22
N GLU A 14 3.44 -6.95 -10.05
CA GLU A 14 3.26 -5.52 -9.79
C GLU A 14 4.52 -4.76 -10.20
N LEU A 15 4.36 -3.63 -10.90
CA LEU A 15 5.46 -2.72 -11.18
C LEU A 15 5.58 -1.68 -10.06
N GLY A 16 6.66 -1.79 -9.30
CA GLY A 16 6.92 -0.89 -8.17
C GLY A 16 7.38 0.52 -8.59
N HIS A 17 7.29 1.43 -7.66
CA HIS A 17 7.66 2.84 -7.79
C HIS A 17 9.16 3.09 -8.07
N GLY A 18 10.00 2.07 -8.06
CA GLY A 18 11.43 2.15 -8.45
C GLY A 18 11.71 1.96 -9.94
N ILE A 19 10.72 1.65 -10.75
CA ILE A 19 10.88 1.42 -12.19
C ILE A 19 11.17 2.73 -12.92
N ARG A 20 12.34 2.84 -13.53
CA ARG A 20 12.71 4.02 -14.32
C ARG A 20 12.10 3.97 -15.70
N ILE A 21 11.82 5.15 -16.27
CA ILE A 21 11.22 5.31 -17.60
C ILE A 21 12.01 4.57 -18.70
N SER A 22 13.32 4.49 -18.58
CA SER A 22 14.20 3.78 -19.54
C SER A 22 13.95 2.27 -19.61
N LEU A 23 13.30 1.67 -18.60
CA LEU A 23 12.95 0.25 -18.57
C LEU A 23 11.60 -0.04 -19.25
N MET A 24 10.75 0.97 -19.40
CA MET A 24 9.39 0.81 -19.89
C MET A 24 9.30 0.18 -21.29
N PRO A 25 10.16 0.53 -22.29
CA PRO A 25 10.11 -0.11 -23.59
C PRO A 25 10.33 -1.63 -23.54
N GLY A 26 11.27 -2.10 -22.68
CA GLY A 26 11.54 -3.53 -22.50
C GLY A 26 10.40 -4.25 -21.75
N ILE A 27 9.78 -3.59 -20.78
CA ILE A 27 8.63 -4.08 -20.04
C ILE A 27 7.42 -4.23 -20.96
N GLN A 28 7.14 -3.20 -21.76
CA GLN A 28 6.05 -3.21 -22.73
C GLN A 28 6.23 -4.33 -23.76
N LYS A 29 7.46 -4.48 -24.30
CA LYS A 29 7.74 -5.58 -25.22
C LYS A 29 7.49 -6.95 -24.60
N MET A 30 7.86 -7.19 -23.35
CA MET A 30 7.56 -8.46 -22.66
C MET A 30 6.06 -8.70 -22.51
N TYR A 31 5.29 -7.66 -22.27
CA TYR A 31 3.83 -7.72 -22.21
C TYR A 31 3.23 -8.05 -23.58
N GLU A 32 3.62 -7.34 -24.63
CA GLU A 32 3.17 -7.54 -26.02
C GLU A 32 3.53 -8.95 -26.55
N ASP A 33 4.72 -9.47 -26.18
CA ASP A 33 5.16 -10.83 -26.48
C ASP A 33 4.39 -11.91 -25.65
N GLY A 34 3.46 -11.51 -24.76
CA GLY A 34 2.70 -12.42 -23.89
C GLY A 34 3.51 -13.13 -22.81
N LYS A 35 4.74 -12.64 -22.52
CA LYS A 35 5.70 -13.25 -21.57
C LYS A 35 5.44 -12.86 -20.12
N VAL A 36 4.67 -11.80 -19.87
CA VAL A 36 4.32 -11.30 -18.54
C VAL A 36 2.95 -10.65 -18.56
N ARG A 37 2.24 -10.75 -17.44
CA ARG A 37 1.02 -10.00 -17.15
C ARG A 37 1.24 -9.14 -15.92
N PHE A 38 0.47 -8.05 -15.80
CA PHE A 38 0.58 -7.17 -14.64
C PHE A 38 -0.70 -7.23 -13.81
N SER A 39 -0.53 -7.33 -12.48
CA SER A 39 -1.62 -7.22 -11.51
C SER A 39 -1.96 -5.76 -11.25
N SER A 40 -0.92 -4.94 -11.08
CA SER A 40 -1.02 -3.57 -10.61
C SER A 40 0.25 -2.79 -10.93
N LEU A 41 0.15 -1.46 -10.81
CA LEU A 41 1.29 -0.56 -10.75
C LEU A 41 1.25 0.19 -9.42
N HIS A 42 2.38 0.24 -8.72
CA HIS A 42 2.49 1.09 -7.54
C HIS A 42 2.79 2.53 -7.95
N ASN A 43 2.00 3.48 -7.52
CA ASN A 43 2.17 4.90 -7.84
C ASN A 43 3.44 5.43 -7.09
N PHE A 44 4.38 6.12 -7.72
CA PHE A 44 4.40 6.58 -9.11
C PHE A 44 5.22 5.60 -9.97
N CYS A 45 4.63 5.04 -11.01
CA CYS A 45 5.31 4.13 -11.91
C CYS A 45 5.04 4.55 -13.38
N PRO A 46 6.08 4.83 -14.16
CA PRO A 46 7.50 4.86 -13.78
C PRO A 46 7.87 6.00 -12.83
N LEU A 47 8.99 5.84 -12.13
CA LEU A 47 9.55 6.86 -11.24
C LEU A 47 9.75 8.17 -12.01
N PRO A 48 9.25 9.31 -11.49
CA PRO A 48 9.45 10.61 -12.09
C PRO A 48 10.94 10.90 -12.34
N VAL A 49 11.27 11.43 -13.53
CA VAL A 49 12.67 11.57 -13.97
C VAL A 49 13.51 12.50 -13.09
N GLU A 50 12.86 13.47 -12.44
CA GLU A 50 13.48 14.41 -11.51
C GLU A 50 13.72 13.84 -10.10
N VAL A 51 13.19 12.65 -9.81
CA VAL A 51 13.32 11.99 -8.50
C VAL A 51 14.51 11.04 -8.51
N LEU A 52 15.48 11.29 -7.62
CA LEU A 52 16.69 10.47 -7.54
C LEU A 52 16.48 9.18 -6.73
N GLY A 53 15.77 9.28 -5.60
CA GLY A 53 15.47 8.16 -4.71
C GLY A 53 14.08 7.61 -4.96
N ALA A 54 13.97 6.30 -5.19
CA ALA A 54 12.67 5.64 -5.33
C ALA A 54 11.88 5.72 -4.02
N SER A 55 10.68 6.29 -4.08
CA SER A 55 9.74 6.35 -2.97
C SER A 55 8.31 6.53 -3.51
N PRO A 56 7.32 5.81 -2.97
CA PRO A 56 5.93 6.05 -3.31
C PRO A 56 5.42 7.40 -2.78
N ASP A 57 6.15 7.99 -1.82
CA ASP A 57 5.83 9.28 -1.18
C ASP A 57 6.70 10.43 -1.71
N CYS A 58 7.32 10.29 -2.90
CA CYS A 58 8.14 11.34 -3.50
C CYS A 58 7.37 12.63 -3.80
N TYR A 59 6.06 12.53 -3.99
CA TYR A 59 5.10 13.63 -4.00
C TYR A 59 3.89 13.26 -3.15
N GLN A 60 3.44 14.20 -2.31
CA GLN A 60 2.34 13.96 -1.39
C GLN A 60 1.08 14.74 -1.80
N PHE A 61 -0.04 14.04 -1.92
CA PHE A 61 -1.34 14.67 -2.18
C PHE A 61 -1.83 15.51 -0.99
N SER A 62 -1.34 15.19 0.22
CA SER A 62 -1.62 15.91 1.46
C SER A 62 -0.81 17.20 1.63
N SER A 63 0.20 17.44 0.77
CA SER A 63 1.13 18.57 0.89
C SER A 63 0.44 19.92 0.92
N ALA A 64 0.98 20.84 1.74
CA ALA A 64 0.54 22.25 1.74
C ALA A 64 0.90 22.99 0.45
N TYR A 65 1.91 22.50 -0.28
CA TYR A 65 2.40 23.14 -1.51
C TYR A 65 1.61 22.69 -2.73
N GLY A 66 0.86 23.64 -3.34
CA GLY A 66 0.02 23.34 -4.51
C GLY A 66 0.81 22.75 -5.68
N LYS A 67 2.01 23.27 -5.96
CA LYS A 67 2.89 22.77 -7.03
C LYS A 67 3.29 21.29 -6.84
N GLU A 68 3.47 20.85 -5.60
CA GLU A 68 3.76 19.44 -5.29
C GLU A 68 2.53 18.57 -5.57
N ARG A 69 1.36 18.99 -5.11
CA ARG A 69 0.10 18.28 -5.39
C ARG A 69 -0.19 18.18 -6.88
N ASP A 70 0.04 19.25 -7.65
CA ASP A 70 -0.12 19.23 -9.10
C ASP A 70 0.85 18.26 -9.80
N ARG A 71 2.08 18.16 -9.30
CA ARG A 71 3.03 17.14 -9.76
C ARG A 71 2.53 15.73 -9.43
N ALA A 72 2.09 15.50 -8.18
CA ALA A 72 1.52 14.22 -7.77
C ALA A 72 0.38 13.78 -8.69
N VAL A 73 -0.58 14.67 -8.96
CA VAL A 73 -1.71 14.39 -9.88
C VAL A 73 -1.21 14.09 -11.30
N LYS A 74 -0.31 14.92 -11.85
CA LYS A 74 0.24 14.72 -13.19
C LYS A 74 0.96 13.39 -13.32
N GLN A 75 1.79 13.02 -12.34
CA GLN A 75 2.53 11.76 -12.38
C GLN A 75 1.59 10.55 -12.20
N THR A 76 0.52 10.71 -11.43
CA THR A 76 -0.51 9.67 -11.32
C THR A 76 -1.24 9.46 -12.66
N PHE A 77 -1.54 10.52 -13.41
CA PHE A 77 -2.10 10.36 -14.76
C PHE A 77 -1.17 9.56 -15.66
N GLN A 78 0.14 9.79 -15.60
CA GLN A 78 1.11 8.99 -16.34
C GLN A 78 1.11 7.52 -15.90
N THR A 79 1.02 7.26 -14.59
CA THR A 79 0.89 5.88 -14.07
C THR A 79 -0.38 5.21 -14.59
N ILE A 80 -1.51 5.93 -14.63
CA ILE A 80 -2.78 5.44 -15.19
C ILE A 80 -2.63 5.09 -16.67
N ASP A 81 -1.98 5.95 -17.47
CA ASP A 81 -1.72 5.69 -18.88
C ASP A 81 -0.85 4.44 -19.11
N PHE A 82 0.14 4.22 -18.25
CA PHE A 82 0.96 3.01 -18.32
C PHE A 82 0.19 1.77 -17.86
N ALA A 83 -0.65 1.88 -16.83
CA ALA A 83 -1.50 0.77 -16.40
C ALA A 83 -2.46 0.34 -17.53
N GLU A 84 -3.13 1.29 -18.19
CA GLU A 84 -3.98 1.02 -19.36
C GLU A 84 -3.19 0.30 -20.46
N ARG A 85 -2.01 0.82 -20.86
CA ARG A 85 -1.17 0.23 -21.91
C ARG A 85 -0.69 -1.18 -21.61
N LEU A 86 -0.41 -1.47 -20.34
CA LEU A 86 0.08 -2.76 -19.87
C LEU A 86 -1.04 -3.71 -19.43
N GLY A 87 -2.31 -3.31 -19.58
CA GLY A 87 -3.45 -4.11 -19.15
C GLY A 87 -3.50 -4.38 -17.64
N ALA A 88 -2.85 -3.54 -16.83
CA ALA A 88 -2.90 -3.63 -15.38
C ALA A 88 -4.21 -2.99 -14.85
N PRO A 89 -5.06 -3.75 -14.16
CA PRO A 89 -6.37 -3.23 -13.74
C PRO A 89 -6.31 -2.27 -12.55
N PHE A 90 -5.22 -2.27 -11.78
CA PHE A 90 -5.12 -1.52 -10.54
C PHE A 90 -3.88 -0.64 -10.47
N ILE A 91 -4.03 0.48 -9.74
CA ILE A 91 -2.93 1.29 -9.24
C ILE A 91 -3.01 1.34 -7.72
N VAL A 92 -1.91 1.02 -7.05
CA VAL A 92 -1.76 1.16 -5.60
C VAL A 92 -1.31 2.58 -5.28
N MET A 93 -1.96 3.22 -4.30
CA MET A 93 -1.75 4.63 -4.01
C MET A 93 -1.46 4.90 -2.54
N HIS A 94 -0.36 5.62 -2.29
CA HIS A 94 -0.14 6.37 -1.06
C HIS A 94 -0.69 7.78 -1.21
N LEU A 95 -1.25 8.35 -0.15
CA LEU A 95 -1.85 9.69 -0.24
C LEU A 95 -1.05 10.76 0.51
N GLY A 96 0.01 10.36 1.21
CA GLY A 96 0.88 11.23 1.96
C GLY A 96 0.68 11.14 3.47
N GLU A 97 1.10 12.15 4.19
CA GLU A 97 1.09 12.19 5.66
C GLU A 97 0.63 13.54 6.21
N ILE A 98 0.30 13.55 7.49
CA ILE A 98 0.07 14.77 8.25
C ILE A 98 1.41 15.34 8.70
N ARG A 99 1.60 16.63 8.50
CA ARG A 99 2.82 17.32 8.96
C ARG A 99 2.83 17.42 10.49
N MET A 100 3.34 16.37 11.12
CA MET A 100 3.54 16.28 12.57
C MET A 100 4.84 15.57 12.89
N LYS A 101 5.27 15.64 14.15
CA LYS A 101 6.42 14.84 14.59
C LYS A 101 6.07 13.35 14.44
N PRO A 102 6.87 12.56 13.71
CA PRO A 102 6.62 11.13 13.56
C PRO A 102 6.54 10.43 14.92
N VAL A 103 5.42 9.78 15.19
CA VAL A 103 5.16 9.12 16.47
C VAL A 103 5.29 7.61 16.36
N THR A 104 4.95 7.03 15.22
CA THR A 104 5.02 5.57 15.00
C THR A 104 6.40 5.03 15.33
N GLY A 105 7.47 5.68 14.85
CA GLY A 105 8.85 5.29 15.19
C GLY A 105 9.18 5.38 16.68
N SER A 106 8.56 6.31 17.41
CA SER A 106 8.73 6.43 18.86
C SER A 106 8.03 5.29 19.60
N LEU A 107 6.82 4.93 19.20
CA LEU A 107 6.05 3.81 19.74
C LEU A 107 6.77 2.47 19.48
N ILE A 108 7.29 2.24 18.27
CA ILE A 108 8.11 1.07 17.92
C ILE A 108 9.33 0.96 18.84
N LYS A 109 10.04 2.07 19.10
CA LYS A 109 11.21 2.09 20.01
C LYS A 109 10.82 1.70 21.43
N LEU A 110 9.68 2.15 21.92
CA LEU A 110 9.19 1.78 23.25
C LEU A 110 8.75 0.30 23.28
N ALA A 111 8.05 -0.18 22.28
CA ALA A 111 7.67 -1.59 22.16
C ALA A 111 8.89 -2.53 22.17
N ARG A 112 9.96 -2.18 21.41
CA ARG A 112 11.24 -2.94 21.41
C ARG A 112 11.91 -3.00 22.77
N LYS A 113 11.67 -2.03 23.66
CA LYS A 113 12.19 -2.00 25.04
C LYS A 113 11.30 -2.71 26.03
N GLY A 114 10.21 -3.36 25.59
CA GLY A 114 9.23 -3.97 26.48
C GLY A 114 8.33 -2.95 27.20
N GLU A 115 8.33 -1.70 26.75
CA GLU A 115 7.53 -0.63 27.35
C GLU A 115 6.14 -0.47 26.71
N LEU A 116 5.68 -1.45 25.92
CA LEU A 116 4.32 -1.45 25.35
C LEU A 116 3.30 -1.35 26.49
N LEU A 117 2.32 -0.45 26.35
CA LEU A 117 1.29 -0.13 27.34
C LEU A 117 1.82 0.48 28.67
N SER A 118 3.10 0.81 28.78
CA SER A 118 3.60 1.59 29.90
C SER A 118 2.94 2.98 29.97
N ARG A 119 2.96 3.64 31.13
CA ARG A 119 2.45 5.02 31.27
C ARG A 119 3.07 5.98 30.26
N LYS A 120 4.36 5.80 29.94
CA LYS A 120 5.06 6.59 28.92
C LYS A 120 4.49 6.32 27.53
N TYR A 121 4.33 5.04 27.16
CA TYR A 121 3.75 4.61 25.89
C TYR A 121 2.34 5.19 25.69
N VAL A 122 1.47 5.00 26.66
CA VAL A 122 0.08 5.50 26.63
C VAL A 122 0.04 7.03 26.45
N ARG A 123 0.88 7.76 27.20
CA ARG A 123 0.95 9.22 27.08
C ARG A 123 1.43 9.68 25.68
N GLU A 124 2.44 9.01 25.11
CA GLU A 124 2.89 9.33 23.74
C GLU A 124 1.80 9.01 22.69
N LYS A 125 1.10 7.90 22.85
CA LYS A 125 -0.02 7.51 21.99
C LYS A 125 -1.18 8.51 22.05
N ILE A 126 -1.63 8.92 23.24
CA ILE A 126 -2.69 9.91 23.41
C ILE A 126 -2.29 11.23 22.75
N ARG A 127 -1.09 11.74 23.00
CA ARG A 127 -0.59 12.96 22.37
C ARG A 127 -0.53 12.88 20.85
N ALA A 128 -0.23 11.69 20.32
CA ALA A 128 -0.24 11.47 18.89
C ALA A 128 -1.64 11.58 18.29
N VAL A 129 -2.62 10.94 18.96
CA VAL A 129 -4.04 11.00 18.56
C VAL A 129 -4.52 12.45 18.55
N GLU A 130 -4.36 13.16 19.66
CA GLU A 130 -4.78 14.56 19.80
C GLU A 130 -4.18 15.46 18.71
N LYS A 131 -2.88 15.34 18.45
CA LYS A 131 -2.20 16.14 17.43
C LYS A 131 -2.67 15.80 16.02
N ARG A 132 -2.85 14.50 15.74
CA ARG A 132 -3.31 14.05 14.44
C ARG A 132 -4.72 14.55 14.16
N GLU A 133 -5.64 14.37 15.07
CA GLU A 133 -7.03 14.82 14.94
C GLU A 133 -7.12 16.34 14.74
N ALA A 134 -6.33 17.12 15.45
CA ALA A 134 -6.27 18.56 15.29
C ALA A 134 -5.75 19.03 13.91
N ALA A 135 -4.95 18.20 13.22
CA ALA A 135 -4.29 18.58 11.96
C ALA A 135 -4.87 17.89 10.72
N SER A 136 -5.61 16.79 10.87
CA SER A 136 -5.96 15.89 9.76
C SER A 136 -6.88 16.54 8.72
N ALA A 137 -7.87 17.34 9.12
CA ALA A 137 -8.89 17.88 8.24
C ALA A 137 -8.30 18.59 7.02
N ALA A 138 -7.40 19.56 7.23
CA ALA A 138 -6.81 20.32 6.15
C ALA A 138 -5.93 19.47 5.19
N HIS A 139 -5.35 18.37 5.67
CA HIS A 139 -4.59 17.44 4.83
C HIS A 139 -5.54 16.55 4.02
N LEU A 140 -6.62 16.07 4.64
CA LEU A 140 -7.66 15.29 3.96
C LEU A 140 -8.35 16.08 2.86
N ASP A 141 -8.67 17.35 3.09
CA ASP A 141 -9.30 18.21 2.07
C ASP A 141 -8.42 18.34 0.83
N ARG A 142 -7.10 18.51 1.01
CA ARG A 142 -6.15 18.54 -0.11
C ARG A 142 -6.09 17.21 -0.87
N VAL A 143 -6.09 16.10 -0.14
CA VAL A 143 -6.14 14.74 -0.72
C VAL A 143 -7.42 14.56 -1.54
N LYS A 144 -8.58 14.95 -1.01
CA LYS A 144 -9.87 14.86 -1.70
C LYS A 144 -9.87 15.66 -3.01
N ASP A 145 -9.34 16.88 -3.00
CA ASP A 145 -9.26 17.73 -4.20
C ASP A 145 -8.39 17.08 -5.29
N CYS A 146 -7.28 16.44 -4.90
CA CYS A 146 -6.45 15.70 -5.84
C CYS A 146 -7.16 14.45 -6.35
N LEU A 147 -7.79 13.67 -5.45
CA LEU A 147 -8.44 12.41 -5.80
C LEU A 147 -9.63 12.62 -6.75
N ARG A 148 -10.44 13.67 -6.59
CA ARG A 148 -11.55 13.96 -7.53
C ARG A 148 -11.04 14.04 -8.97
N ARG A 149 -9.93 14.74 -9.21
CA ARG A 149 -9.29 14.85 -10.54
C ARG A 149 -8.75 13.50 -11.03
N ILE A 150 -8.13 12.73 -10.14
CA ILE A 150 -7.51 11.44 -10.47
C ILE A 150 -8.59 10.39 -10.76
N VAL A 151 -9.65 10.35 -9.98
CA VAL A 151 -10.77 9.42 -10.15
C VAL A 151 -11.46 9.63 -11.50
N GLU A 152 -11.75 10.88 -11.86
CA GLU A 152 -12.34 11.21 -13.17
C GLU A 152 -11.48 10.67 -14.32
N TYR A 153 -10.16 10.85 -14.22
CA TYR A 153 -9.23 10.32 -15.23
C TYR A 153 -9.18 8.79 -15.23
N ALA A 154 -9.12 8.17 -14.06
CA ALA A 154 -9.09 6.71 -13.91
C ALA A 154 -10.36 6.03 -14.46
N VAL A 155 -11.53 6.66 -14.26
CA VAL A 155 -12.80 6.21 -14.86
C VAL A 155 -12.70 6.18 -16.38
N SER A 156 -12.17 7.24 -17.01
CA SER A 156 -12.02 7.33 -18.47
C SER A 156 -11.11 6.23 -19.04
N LYS A 157 -10.15 5.75 -18.23
CA LYS A 157 -9.18 4.71 -18.57
C LYS A 157 -9.56 3.31 -18.10
N LYS A 158 -10.66 3.16 -17.37
CA LYS A 158 -11.12 1.90 -16.74
C LYS A 158 -10.09 1.27 -15.80
N VAL A 159 -9.26 2.10 -15.16
CA VAL A 159 -8.26 1.69 -14.17
C VAL A 159 -8.82 1.92 -12.77
N LYS A 160 -8.63 0.99 -11.86
CA LYS A 160 -9.06 1.09 -10.47
C LYS A 160 -7.92 1.59 -9.58
N LEU A 161 -8.27 2.37 -8.56
CA LEU A 161 -7.35 2.97 -7.60
C LEU A 161 -7.51 2.28 -6.24
N GLY A 162 -6.49 1.58 -5.78
CA GLY A 162 -6.43 0.97 -4.45
C GLY A 162 -5.71 1.90 -3.48
N ILE A 163 -6.42 2.48 -2.51
CA ILE A 163 -5.81 3.28 -1.44
C ILE A 163 -5.21 2.33 -0.42
N GLU A 164 -3.90 2.37 -0.27
CA GLU A 164 -3.17 1.41 0.56
C GLU A 164 -3.28 1.70 2.05
N GLY A 165 -3.46 0.61 2.83
CA GLY A 165 -3.35 0.63 4.28
C GLY A 165 -1.92 0.89 4.73
N ARG A 166 -1.68 2.03 5.37
CA ARG A 166 -0.35 2.54 5.68
C ARG A 166 0.12 2.10 7.07
N ARG A 167 1.45 1.97 7.23
CA ARG A 167 2.09 1.54 8.48
C ARG A 167 2.18 2.64 9.56
N GLY A 168 2.27 3.90 9.14
CA GLY A 168 2.46 5.03 10.04
C GLY A 168 1.14 5.61 10.53
N TYR A 169 1.07 5.95 11.82
CA TYR A 169 -0.12 6.61 12.37
C TYR A 169 -0.30 8.03 11.84
N GLU A 170 0.79 8.67 11.46
CA GLU A 170 0.84 10.00 10.85
C GLU A 170 0.40 10.03 9.38
N GLU A 171 0.26 8.88 8.73
CA GLU A 171 -0.08 8.78 7.32
C GLU A 171 -1.59 8.93 7.05
N ILE A 172 -1.95 9.31 5.84
CA ILE A 172 -3.32 9.57 5.39
C ILE A 172 -3.72 8.60 4.28
N PRO A 173 -4.98 8.10 4.29
CA PRO A 173 -5.95 8.19 5.38
C PRO A 173 -5.65 7.22 6.51
N SER A 174 -6.15 7.51 7.72
CA SER A 174 -6.25 6.48 8.76
C SER A 174 -7.43 5.55 8.48
N GLU A 175 -7.50 4.44 9.22
CA GLU A 175 -8.60 3.49 9.13
C GLU A 175 -9.96 4.12 9.50
N ARG A 176 -9.96 5.16 10.34
CA ARG A 176 -11.17 5.92 10.69
C ARG A 176 -11.62 6.86 9.56
N GLU A 177 -10.67 7.39 8.79
CA GLU A 177 -10.92 8.36 7.73
C GLU A 177 -11.28 7.70 6.40
N LEU A 178 -10.72 6.52 6.12
CA LEU A 178 -10.85 5.86 4.83
C LEU A 178 -12.31 5.55 4.44
N PRO A 179 -13.17 4.99 5.30
CA PRO A 179 -14.55 4.72 4.91
C PRO A 179 -15.30 5.97 4.45
N ALA A 180 -15.18 7.07 5.20
CA ALA A 180 -15.80 8.34 4.84
C ALA A 180 -15.22 8.95 3.55
N LEU A 181 -13.90 8.80 3.32
CA LEU A 181 -13.25 9.24 2.08
C LEU A 181 -13.79 8.46 0.87
N LEU A 182 -13.92 7.14 0.98
CA LEU A 182 -14.47 6.29 -0.08
C LEU A 182 -15.95 6.61 -0.34
N ASP A 183 -16.74 6.91 0.70
CA ASP A 183 -18.14 7.30 0.57
C ASP A 183 -18.29 8.64 -0.14
N GLU A 184 -17.44 9.62 0.19
CA GLU A 184 -17.44 10.93 -0.45
C GLU A 184 -17.03 10.86 -1.93
N LEU A 185 -16.03 10.04 -2.27
CA LEU A 185 -15.61 9.84 -3.66
C LEU A 185 -16.67 9.11 -4.48
N ASN A 186 -17.47 8.28 -3.85
CA ASN A 186 -18.63 7.56 -4.42
C ASN A 186 -18.36 7.00 -5.83
N SER A 187 -17.23 6.33 -6.01
CA SER A 187 -16.81 5.79 -7.31
C SER A 187 -16.44 4.31 -7.21
N PRO A 188 -16.96 3.47 -8.11
CA PRO A 188 -16.57 2.06 -8.18
C PRO A 188 -15.12 1.84 -8.63
N GLN A 189 -14.43 2.89 -9.06
CA GLN A 189 -13.01 2.86 -9.42
C GLN A 189 -12.09 3.10 -8.24
N VAL A 190 -12.60 3.40 -7.03
CA VAL A 190 -11.76 3.63 -5.84
C VAL A 190 -12.15 2.65 -4.75
N GLY A 191 -11.15 1.98 -4.19
CA GLY A 191 -11.32 1.02 -3.09
C GLY A 191 -10.10 0.97 -2.20
N TYR A 192 -10.12 0.03 -1.28
CA TYR A 192 -9.03 -0.22 -0.36
C TYR A 192 -8.00 -1.20 -0.96
N TRP A 193 -6.74 -0.99 -0.66
CA TRP A 193 -5.65 -1.93 -0.87
C TRP A 193 -5.08 -2.33 0.49
N HIS A 194 -5.24 -3.58 0.85
CA HIS A 194 -4.83 -4.06 2.16
C HIS A 194 -3.35 -4.42 2.16
N ASP A 195 -2.58 -3.91 3.12
CA ASP A 195 -1.22 -4.37 3.35
C ASP A 195 -1.13 -5.09 4.70
N PHE A 196 -0.90 -6.39 4.66
CA PHE A 196 -0.89 -7.24 5.85
C PHE A 196 0.20 -6.83 6.86
N GLY A 197 1.40 -6.52 6.36
CA GLY A 197 2.51 -6.15 7.22
C GLY A 197 2.34 -4.76 7.85
N HIS A 198 1.85 -3.80 7.07
CA HIS A 198 1.60 -2.44 7.56
C HIS A 198 0.53 -2.42 8.66
N ILE A 199 -0.57 -3.13 8.43
CA ILE A 199 -1.65 -3.18 9.42
C ILE A 199 -1.25 -4.00 10.64
N GLN A 200 -0.44 -5.07 10.47
CA GLN A 200 0.13 -5.81 11.59
C GLN A 200 1.01 -4.93 12.50
N ILE A 201 1.79 -4.00 11.93
CA ILE A 201 2.55 -3.04 12.75
C ILE A 201 1.62 -2.21 13.63
N LYS A 202 0.50 -1.74 13.09
CA LYS A 202 -0.48 -0.97 13.88
C LYS A 202 -1.15 -1.81 14.97
N GLU A 203 -1.45 -3.07 14.68
CA GLU A 203 -1.95 -4.01 15.70
C GLU A 203 -0.90 -4.26 16.78
N ASN A 204 0.34 -4.54 16.42
CA ASN A 204 1.46 -4.71 17.35
C ASN A 204 1.67 -3.49 18.26
N LEU A 205 1.34 -2.30 17.78
CA LEU A 205 1.36 -1.06 18.53
C LEU A 205 0.01 -0.75 19.21
N ALA A 206 -0.92 -1.71 19.26
CA ALA A 206 -2.25 -1.55 19.84
C ALA A 206 -2.99 -0.29 19.31
N LEU A 207 -2.78 0.08 18.05
CA LEU A 207 -3.46 1.21 17.41
C LEU A 207 -4.79 0.82 16.79
N LEU A 208 -4.94 -0.45 16.40
CA LEU A 208 -6.16 -1.05 15.86
C LEU A 208 -6.22 -2.56 16.15
N ASP A 209 -7.35 -3.17 15.86
CA ASP A 209 -7.55 -4.62 15.74
C ASP A 209 -7.58 -4.97 14.24
N HIS A 210 -6.67 -5.83 13.79
CA HIS A 210 -6.47 -6.15 12.38
C HIS A 210 -7.67 -6.89 11.77
N ALA A 211 -8.19 -7.87 12.48
CA ALA A 211 -9.33 -8.65 12.01
C ALA A 211 -10.62 -7.83 12.00
N GLU A 212 -10.83 -6.99 13.01
CA GLU A 212 -11.99 -6.10 13.05
C GLU A 212 -11.96 -5.08 11.91
N TRP A 213 -10.79 -4.51 11.63
CA TRP A 213 -10.61 -3.63 10.49
C TRP A 213 -10.98 -4.32 9.17
N LEU A 214 -10.50 -5.54 8.94
CA LEU A 214 -10.83 -6.28 7.71
C LEU A 214 -12.31 -6.66 7.62
N ARG A 215 -12.99 -6.97 8.74
CA ARG A 215 -14.45 -7.19 8.71
C ARG A 215 -15.21 -5.95 8.23
N GLN A 216 -14.75 -4.77 8.59
CA GLN A 216 -15.39 -3.50 8.21
C GLN A 216 -15.10 -3.12 6.76
N ILE A 217 -13.83 -3.19 6.33
CA ILE A 217 -13.40 -2.64 5.04
C ILE A 217 -13.32 -3.70 3.93
N GLY A 218 -13.30 -4.97 4.28
CA GLY A 218 -13.13 -6.09 3.35
C GLY A 218 -13.99 -6.00 2.10
N PRO A 219 -15.31 -5.73 2.19
CA PRO A 219 -16.17 -5.61 1.00
C PRO A 219 -15.76 -4.52 0.00
N ARG A 220 -14.90 -3.58 0.41
CA ARG A 220 -14.40 -2.47 -0.42
C ARG A 220 -12.94 -2.67 -0.84
N THR A 221 -12.36 -3.84 -0.58
CA THR A 221 -10.96 -4.16 -0.87
C THR A 221 -10.81 -4.68 -2.29
N PHE A 222 -9.92 -4.08 -3.06
CA PHE A 222 -9.61 -4.46 -4.45
C PHE A 222 -8.45 -5.42 -4.54
N GLY A 223 -7.49 -5.30 -3.65
CA GLY A 223 -6.29 -6.13 -3.63
C GLY A 223 -5.53 -5.99 -2.32
N CYS A 224 -4.48 -6.75 -2.21
CA CYS A 224 -3.63 -6.72 -1.03
C CYS A 224 -2.16 -6.95 -1.36
N HIS A 225 -1.29 -6.39 -0.51
CA HIS A 225 0.10 -6.77 -0.40
C HIS A 225 0.23 -7.88 0.64
N VAL A 226 0.58 -9.06 0.17
CA VAL A 226 0.81 -10.23 0.99
C VAL A 226 2.25 -10.22 1.46
N GLN A 227 2.43 -9.96 2.72
CA GLN A 227 3.70 -9.97 3.42
C GLN A 227 3.48 -10.32 4.89
N ASP A 228 4.53 -10.72 5.56
CA ASP A 228 4.51 -10.94 7.01
C ASP A 228 5.26 -9.83 7.75
N CYS A 229 5.07 -9.77 9.05
CA CYS A 229 5.70 -8.81 9.93
C CYS A 229 6.21 -9.49 11.19
N ILE A 230 7.51 -9.37 11.47
CA ILE A 230 8.10 -9.80 12.74
C ILE A 230 8.03 -8.65 13.74
N TRP A 231 7.62 -8.98 14.96
CA TRP A 231 7.49 -8.04 16.08
C TRP A 231 8.70 -7.12 16.26
N PRO A 232 8.51 -5.86 16.56
CA PRO A 232 7.23 -5.15 16.57
C PRO A 232 6.88 -4.52 15.23
N ALA A 233 7.80 -4.44 14.25
CA ALA A 233 7.62 -3.67 13.03
C ALA A 233 8.65 -4.01 11.92
N GLN A 234 9.01 -5.27 11.78
CA GLN A 234 9.85 -5.73 10.67
C GLN A 234 8.96 -6.34 9.58
N ASP A 235 8.42 -5.48 8.75
CA ASP A 235 7.58 -5.79 7.60
C ASP A 235 8.36 -6.38 6.41
N HIS A 236 7.67 -6.63 5.29
CA HIS A 236 8.21 -7.19 4.04
C HIS A 236 8.90 -8.54 4.24
N GLN A 237 8.38 -9.34 5.17
CA GLN A 237 8.82 -10.71 5.38
C GLN A 237 8.00 -11.68 4.52
N PRO A 238 8.59 -12.83 4.09
CA PRO A 238 7.81 -13.86 3.42
C PRO A 238 6.66 -14.34 4.30
N PRO A 239 5.47 -14.60 3.74
CA PRO A 239 4.33 -15.12 4.49
C PRO A 239 4.68 -16.36 5.32
N PHE A 240 4.09 -16.49 6.50
CA PHE A 240 4.34 -17.57 7.51
C PHE A 240 5.72 -17.53 8.19
N THR A 241 6.40 -16.39 8.17
CA THR A 241 7.69 -16.21 8.87
C THR A 241 7.65 -15.18 9.99
N GLY A 242 6.52 -14.56 10.23
CA GLY A 242 6.29 -13.54 11.26
C GLY A 242 5.01 -13.78 12.06
N ASP A 243 4.39 -12.71 12.48
CA ASP A 243 3.29 -12.69 13.46
C ASP A 243 1.91 -12.45 12.83
N VAL A 244 1.80 -12.32 11.51
CA VAL A 244 0.52 -12.12 10.81
C VAL A 244 -0.30 -13.41 10.83
N ASP A 245 -1.47 -13.40 11.44
CA ASP A 245 -2.40 -14.54 11.38
C ASP A 245 -3.15 -14.61 10.05
N LEU A 246 -2.41 -15.02 9.00
CA LEU A 246 -2.97 -15.17 7.65
C LEU A 246 -4.15 -16.14 7.61
N ALA A 247 -4.20 -17.15 8.48
CA ALA A 247 -5.29 -18.11 8.52
C ALA A 247 -6.61 -17.45 8.94
N GLN A 248 -6.55 -16.52 9.88
CA GLN A 248 -7.69 -15.71 10.31
C GLN A 248 -8.07 -14.62 9.30
N LEU A 249 -7.06 -13.94 8.73
CA LEU A 249 -7.27 -12.69 7.99
C LEU A 249 -7.63 -12.90 6.52
N VAL A 250 -7.00 -13.87 5.84
CA VAL A 250 -7.25 -14.15 4.41
C VAL A 250 -8.73 -14.40 4.11
N PRO A 251 -9.49 -15.17 4.91
CA PRO A 251 -10.91 -15.40 4.65
C PRO A 251 -11.80 -14.15 4.78
N LEU A 252 -11.29 -13.05 5.33
CA LEU A 252 -12.04 -11.78 5.47
C LEU A 252 -11.97 -10.91 4.21
N LEU A 253 -11.11 -11.26 3.25
CA LEU A 253 -10.99 -10.56 1.97
C LEU A 253 -11.91 -11.16 0.90
N PRO A 254 -12.33 -10.36 -0.10
CA PRO A 254 -13.11 -10.84 -1.24
C PRO A 254 -12.35 -11.92 -2.02
N LYS A 255 -13.07 -12.91 -2.55
CA LYS A 255 -12.47 -14.00 -3.33
C LYS A 255 -11.79 -13.54 -4.62
N ASP A 256 -12.26 -12.44 -5.19
CA ASP A 256 -11.73 -11.79 -6.39
C ASP A 256 -10.68 -10.70 -6.09
N CYS A 257 -10.22 -10.64 -4.84
CA CYS A 257 -9.15 -9.75 -4.41
C CYS A 257 -7.86 -10.03 -5.20
N ALA A 258 -7.17 -8.98 -5.62
CA ALA A 258 -5.85 -9.13 -6.23
C ALA A 258 -4.80 -9.42 -5.14
N TRP A 259 -4.07 -10.55 -5.28
CA TRP A 259 -3.05 -10.97 -4.32
C TRP A 259 -1.67 -10.65 -4.87
N VAL A 260 -0.98 -9.70 -4.27
CA VAL A 260 0.37 -9.25 -4.66
C VAL A 260 1.34 -9.52 -3.52
N TRP A 261 2.39 -10.26 -3.78
CA TRP A 261 3.42 -10.54 -2.78
C TRP A 261 4.47 -9.44 -2.80
N GLU A 262 4.54 -8.67 -1.71
CA GLU A 262 5.51 -7.60 -1.55
C GLU A 262 6.53 -7.95 -0.47
N MET A 263 7.76 -8.20 -0.89
CA MET A 263 8.81 -8.67 0.01
C MET A 263 10.08 -7.85 -0.13
N SER A 264 10.85 -7.81 0.96
CA SER A 264 12.16 -7.18 0.94
C SER A 264 13.05 -7.78 -0.17
N PRO A 265 13.77 -6.96 -0.95
CA PRO A 265 14.69 -7.44 -1.99
C PRO A 265 15.89 -8.25 -1.42
N ARG A 266 16.01 -8.31 -0.10
CA ARG A 266 17.03 -9.12 0.58
C ARG A 266 16.62 -10.58 0.77
N LYS A 267 15.37 -10.93 0.40
CA LYS A 267 14.87 -12.30 0.53
C LYS A 267 15.36 -13.19 -0.60
N THR A 268 15.73 -14.40 -0.23
CA THR A 268 16.23 -15.38 -1.19
C THR A 268 15.08 -16.07 -1.95
N ALA A 269 15.37 -16.56 -3.14
CA ALA A 269 14.40 -17.35 -3.91
C ALA A 269 13.91 -18.60 -3.15
N GLU A 270 14.76 -19.19 -2.29
CA GLU A 270 14.39 -20.36 -1.48
C GLU A 270 13.36 -19.99 -0.40
N GLU A 271 13.57 -18.88 0.34
CA GLU A 271 12.61 -18.38 1.32
C GLU A 271 11.24 -18.13 0.66
N ILE A 272 11.24 -17.50 -0.52
CA ILE A 272 10.02 -17.19 -1.26
C ILE A 272 9.31 -18.47 -1.70
N ARG A 273 10.02 -19.43 -2.33
CA ARG A 273 9.43 -20.71 -2.78
C ARG A 273 8.84 -21.51 -1.63
N ARG A 274 9.50 -21.49 -0.46
CA ARG A 274 8.96 -22.13 0.75
C ARG A 274 7.63 -21.55 1.15
N SER A 275 7.51 -20.23 1.20
CA SER A 275 6.26 -19.55 1.53
C SER A 275 5.18 -19.79 0.47
N VAL A 276 5.52 -19.76 -0.83
CA VAL A 276 4.60 -20.09 -1.93
C VAL A 276 4.03 -21.51 -1.77
N LYS A 277 4.87 -22.49 -1.42
CA LYS A 277 4.42 -23.86 -1.18
C LYS A 277 3.40 -23.91 -0.03
N ILE A 278 3.70 -23.30 1.11
CA ILE A 278 2.80 -23.27 2.27
C ILE A 278 1.48 -22.54 1.92
N TRP A 279 1.57 -21.45 1.14
CA TRP A 279 0.38 -20.73 0.70
C TRP A 279 -0.56 -21.59 -0.13
N LYS A 280 0.00 -22.33 -1.12
CA LYS A 280 -0.78 -23.24 -1.96
C LYS A 280 -1.43 -24.37 -1.17
N GLU A 281 -0.73 -24.90 -0.17
CA GLU A 281 -1.25 -25.95 0.71
C GLU A 281 -2.41 -25.44 1.59
N ARG A 282 -2.40 -24.16 2.02
CA ARG A 282 -3.39 -23.60 2.95
C ARG A 282 -4.58 -22.93 2.25
N PHE A 283 -4.33 -22.22 1.17
CA PHE A 283 -5.33 -21.34 0.54
C PHE A 283 -5.65 -21.74 -0.92
N GLY A 284 -4.96 -22.71 -1.48
CA GLY A 284 -5.06 -23.04 -2.89
C GLY A 284 -4.17 -22.16 -3.77
N GLY A 285 -4.01 -22.52 -5.00
CA GLY A 285 -3.19 -21.80 -5.98
C GLY A 285 -4.02 -20.90 -6.86
#